data_154be676fa49a2450f923502c950945e
#
_entry.id   154be676fa49a2450f923502c950945e
#
_cell.length_a   1.000
_cell.length_b   1.000
_cell.length_c   1.000
_cell.angle_alpha   90.00
_cell.angle_beta   90.00
_cell.angle_gamma   90.00
#
_symmetry.space_group_name_H-M   'P 1'
#
loop_
_entity.id
_entity.type
_entity.pdbx_description
1 polymer ?
#
loop_
_entity_poly.entity_id
_entity_poly.type
_entity_poly.pdbx_seq_one_letter_code
_entity_poly.pdbx_strand_id
1 'polypeptide(L)' 'MKLIELLLLENVDNLGIVGDVVKVRPGYARNYLLPHGLATPPTAGAVKRL' A
#
# COMPACT_ATOMS: atom_id res chain seq x y z
N MET A 1 8.19 16.08 -3.13
CA MET A 1 7.36 14.98 -3.53
C MET A 1 6.49 14.50 -2.42
N LYS A 2 5.31 14.11 -2.75
CA LYS A 2 4.37 13.62 -1.75
C LYS A 2 4.38 12.11 -1.69
N LEU A 3 4.25 11.61 -0.49
CA LEU A 3 4.07 10.18 -0.31
C LEU A 3 2.59 9.86 -0.40
N ILE A 4 2.28 8.65 -0.83
CA ILE A 4 0.91 8.19 -0.85
C ILE A 4 0.76 7.05 0.14
N GLU A 5 -0.45 6.86 0.61
CA GLU A 5 -0.74 5.78 1.56
C GLU A 5 -1.29 4.58 0.82
N LEU A 6 -0.86 3.43 1.24
CA LEU A 6 -1.36 2.17 0.69
C LEU A 6 -1.61 1.19 1.82
N LEU A 7 -2.62 0.37 1.62
CA LEU A 7 -2.93 -0.71 2.55
C LEU A 7 -2.24 -1.97 2.03
N LEU A 8 -1.43 -2.57 2.87
CA LEU A 8 -0.70 -3.77 2.47
C LEU A 8 -1.62 -4.97 2.45
N LEU A 9 -1.55 -5.71 1.37
CA LEU A 9 -2.32 -6.95 1.21
C LEU A 9 -1.47 -8.17 1.55
N GLU A 10 -0.16 -7.98 1.62
CA GLU A 10 0.79 -9.04 1.91
C GLU A 10 1.88 -8.48 2.81
N ASN A 11 2.59 -9.37 3.45
CA ASN A 11 3.75 -8.93 4.21
C ASN A 11 4.83 -8.49 3.24
N VAL A 12 5.37 -7.30 3.46
CA VAL A 12 6.40 -6.74 2.59
C VAL A 12 7.58 -6.37 3.46
N ASP A 13 8.71 -7.00 3.21
CA ASP A 13 9.93 -6.70 3.96
C ASP A 13 10.23 -5.21 3.85
N ASN A 14 10.66 -4.63 4.96
CA ASN A 14 11.04 -3.22 5.02
C ASN A 14 9.87 -2.25 4.94
N LEU A 15 8.65 -2.74 4.83
CA LEU A 15 7.48 -1.86 4.82
C LEU A 15 6.54 -2.17 5.96
N GLY A 16 6.12 -3.41 6.06
CA GLY A 16 5.16 -3.76 7.08
C GLY A 16 4.52 -5.10 6.79
N ILE A 17 3.46 -5.38 7.48
CA ILE A 17 2.77 -6.65 7.35
C ILE A 17 1.38 -6.43 6.76
N VAL A 18 0.74 -7.51 6.41
CA VAL A 18 -0.60 -7.44 5.83
C VAL A 18 -1.52 -6.67 6.78
N GLY A 19 -2.29 -5.75 6.21
CA GLY A 19 -3.20 -4.94 6.99
C GLY A 19 -2.64 -3.58 7.40
N ASP A 20 -1.34 -3.38 7.26
CA ASP A 20 -0.73 -2.10 7.60
C ASP A 20 -0.97 -1.06 6.54
N VAL A 21 -1.14 0.18 6.97
CA VAL A 21 -1.19 1.32 6.05
C VAL A 21 0.18 1.98 6.07
N VAL A 22 0.82 2.03 4.91
CA VAL A 22 2.17 2.57 4.81
C VAL A 22 2.19 3.72 3.83
N LYS A 23 3.20 4.58 3.97
CA LYS A 23 3.39 5.71 3.09
C LYS A 23 4.60 5.45 2.22
N VAL A 24 4.42 5.54 0.92
CA VAL A 24 5.50 5.27 -0.03
C VAL A 24 5.44 6.29 -1.15
N ARG A 25 6.52 6.37 -1.90
CA ARG A 25 6.55 7.25 -3.07
C ARG A 25 5.64 6.69 -4.14
N PRO A 26 4.95 7.58 -4.88
CA PRO A 26 4.04 7.12 -5.92
C PRO A 26 4.70 6.21 -6.95
N GLY A 27 5.94 6.49 -7.32
CA GLY A 27 6.64 5.65 -8.28
C GLY A 27 6.86 4.24 -7.78
N TYR A 28 7.26 4.12 -6.53
CA TYR A 28 7.49 2.82 -5.94
C TYR A 28 6.18 2.03 -5.86
N ALA A 29 5.12 2.70 -5.45
CA ALA A 29 3.83 2.05 -5.34
C ALA A 29 3.36 1.56 -6.70
N ARG A 30 3.44 2.43 -7.70
CA ARG A 30 2.93 2.11 -9.02
C ARG A 30 3.77 1.05 -9.73
N ASN A 31 5.08 1.09 -9.54
CA ASN A 31 5.97 0.20 -10.27
C ASN A 31 6.21 -1.12 -9.58
N TYR A 32 5.97 -1.18 -8.28
CA TYR A 32 6.29 -2.38 -7.53
C TYR A 32 5.08 -2.93 -6.78
N LEU A 33 4.52 -2.11 -5.90
CA LEU A 33 3.50 -2.64 -4.99
C LEU A 33 2.21 -3.00 -5.72
N LEU A 34 1.73 -2.11 -6.57
CA LEU A 34 0.46 -2.35 -7.25
C LEU A 34 0.55 -3.46 -8.29
N PRO A 35 1.57 -3.48 -9.16
CA PRO A 35 1.67 -4.57 -10.15
C PRO A 35 1.81 -5.94 -9.52
N HIS A 36 2.44 -6.02 -8.37
CA HIS A 36 2.62 -7.30 -7.69
C HIS A 36 1.46 -7.67 -6.78
N GLY A 37 0.47 -6.80 -6.67
CA GLY A 37 -0.66 -7.08 -5.81
C GLY A 37 -0.32 -7.06 -4.33
N LEU A 38 0.71 -6.33 -3.95
CA LEU A 38 1.14 -6.29 -2.56
C LEU A 38 0.39 -5.27 -1.74
N ALA A 39 -0.22 -4.29 -2.39
CA ALA A 39 -0.89 -3.22 -1.68
C ALA A 39 -2.02 -2.66 -2.53
N THR A 40 -2.91 -1.92 -1.90
CA THR A 40 -4.03 -1.30 -2.57
C THR A 40 -4.25 0.09 -1.97
N PRO A 41 -4.80 1.03 -2.74
CA PRO A 41 -5.12 2.34 -2.19
C PRO A 41 -6.12 2.21 -1.05
N PRO A 42 -5.89 2.87 0.07
CA PRO A 42 -6.81 2.77 1.20
C PRO A 42 -8.17 3.39 0.90
N THR A 43 -8.22 4.26 -0.09
CA THR A 43 -9.47 4.90 -0.45
C THR A 43 -10.40 3.97 -1.21
N ALA A 44 -9.95 2.80 -1.56
CA ALA A 44 -10.77 1.86 -2.33
C ALA A 44 -11.85 1.19 -1.50
N GLY A 45 -12.05 1.64 -0.29
CA GLY A 45 -13.10 1.08 0.53
C GLY A 45 -12.62 0.04 1.52
N ALA A 46 -11.41 -0.45 1.33
CA ALA A 46 -10.89 -1.49 2.21
C ALA A 46 -10.77 -0.99 3.64
N VAL A 47 -10.33 0.24 3.80
CA VAL A 47 -10.16 0.81 5.12
C VAL A 47 -11.47 1.28 5.71
N LYS A 48 -12.27 1.91 4.91
CA LYS A 48 -13.49 2.49 5.43
C LYS A 48 -14.54 1.45 5.79
N ARG A 49 -14.30 0.21 5.46
CA ARG A 49 -15.20 -0.85 5.86
C ARG A 49 -15.11 -1.16 7.33
N LEU A 50 -14.10 -0.70 7.95
CA LEU A 50 -13.88 -0.97 9.37
C LEU A 50 -14.84 -0.20 10.29
#